data_b087b183c15ba06cc6aa8154017cbf10
#
_entry.id   b087b183c15ba06cc6aa8154017cbf10
#
_cell.length_a   1.000
_cell.length_b   1.000
_cell.length_c   1.000
_cell.angle_alpha   90.00
_cell.angle_beta   90.00
_cell.angle_gamma   90.00
#
_symmetry.space_group_name_H-M   'P 1'
#
loop_
_entity.id
_entity.type
_entity.pdbx_description
1 polymer ?
#
loop_
_entity_poly.entity_id
_entity_poly.type
_entity_poly.pdbx_seq_one_letter_code
_entity_poly.pdbx_strand_id
1 'polypeptide(L)'
;DRGRLFEVRLFARTAPLLYHAAPQEAVVQQLRRSIGELLSWAHSSQVISLVQHPFWAPVAGSLPASRLVYDCMDDHQGFGNNAPDLLQLEHELLREADITLFASAWLERHWSRHCPPASTGQRSVLRNAADFTYFSKPPAQCYQDPQGRPVIGYYGALAQWFDVDLLAAIAEAFRHCTILLIGADTGRVGARLQRHANVRLTGEIPYAQLSAYLQAFDVCILPFRIEALTLATNPVKVYEYLSAGKPVVAVDLPELQEFGQQVSIARDTPSFIEAIAQALQEPACDSTSRQRQEFAAQQTWEHRVEQLKALVEGEQTGPLISVIVVTYNNLAFTRACLASLAADALGRNLEIIVVDNASTDGSVEFLRQWVSDSAHSLILNPGNLGFSAANNQGLARARGEFLVLLNNDTEVTTGWAQTLRRHLQRNPGLGLIGPVTNNIGNEAKIEISYRSLEEMPGRARQYTWRHAGQLVPCATLGFFAVMMPRSTYERVGPLDEAFGLGFFEDDDYCRRVEQAGLSCAFAEDVFIHHHLSASFSQMPGSQRQQLFERNKALYEAKWGRPWTAHTAREPS
;
A
#
# COMPACT_ATOMS: atom_id res chain seq x y z
N ASP A 1 -18.13 11.10 -14.03
CA ASP A 1 -17.34 10.33 -15.02
C ASP A 1 -17.35 8.88 -14.57
N ARG A 2 -17.97 8.00 -15.38
CA ARG A 2 -17.79 6.56 -15.20
C ARG A 2 -16.35 6.25 -15.57
N GLY A 3 -15.48 6.04 -14.57
CA GLY A 3 -14.10 5.63 -14.76
C GLY A 3 -14.01 4.44 -15.71
N ARG A 4 -12.95 4.35 -16.48
CA ARG A 4 -12.72 3.21 -17.38
C ARG A 4 -12.31 2.01 -16.52
N LEU A 5 -13.13 0.97 -16.46
CA LEU A 5 -12.80 -0.31 -15.85
C LEU A 5 -12.22 -1.24 -16.93
N PHE A 6 -11.05 -1.81 -16.66
CA PHE A 6 -10.42 -2.78 -17.53
C PHE A 6 -10.16 -4.08 -16.76
N GLU A 7 -10.52 -5.21 -17.36
CA GLU A 7 -10.01 -6.51 -16.94
C GLU A 7 -8.68 -6.74 -17.63
N VAL A 8 -7.62 -6.97 -16.86
CA VAL A 8 -6.28 -7.21 -17.38
C VAL A 8 -5.83 -8.62 -17.04
N ARG A 9 -5.46 -9.39 -18.06
CA ARG A 9 -4.89 -10.73 -17.90
C ARG A 9 -3.39 -10.64 -18.12
N LEU A 10 -2.65 -10.88 -17.05
CA LEU A 10 -1.19 -10.92 -17.09
C LEU A 10 -0.72 -12.35 -17.39
N PHE A 11 0.31 -12.48 -18.24
CA PHE A 11 0.88 -13.76 -18.61
C PHE A 11 2.30 -13.87 -18.05
N ALA A 12 2.60 -15.00 -17.43
CA ALA A 12 3.95 -15.39 -17.06
C ALA A 12 4.39 -16.59 -17.92
N ARG A 13 5.68 -16.71 -18.19
CA ARG A 13 6.24 -17.85 -18.95
C ARG A 13 6.01 -19.19 -18.26
N THR A 14 6.01 -19.17 -16.94
CA THR A 14 5.68 -20.33 -16.10
C THR A 14 4.43 -19.99 -15.30
N ALA A 15 3.48 -20.93 -15.22
CA ALA A 15 2.27 -20.72 -14.42
C ALA A 15 2.64 -20.62 -12.93
N PRO A 16 2.38 -19.48 -12.26
CA PRO A 16 2.67 -19.35 -10.84
C PRO A 16 1.63 -20.09 -9.99
N LEU A 17 2.07 -20.60 -8.85
CA LEU A 17 1.18 -21.19 -7.83
C LEU A 17 0.64 -20.07 -6.92
N LEU A 18 -0.30 -19.28 -7.42
CA LEU A 18 -0.79 -18.05 -6.81
C LEU A 18 -1.18 -18.16 -5.32
N TYR A 19 -1.78 -19.29 -4.92
CA TYR A 19 -2.33 -19.45 -3.57
C TYR A 19 -1.43 -20.24 -2.61
N HIS A 20 -0.24 -20.71 -3.05
CA HIS A 20 0.54 -21.64 -2.22
C HIS A 20 2.00 -21.26 -2.05
N ALA A 21 2.58 -20.49 -2.95
CA ALA A 21 4.00 -20.14 -2.91
C ALA A 21 4.25 -18.69 -3.35
N ALA A 22 5.35 -18.12 -2.88
CA ALA A 22 5.83 -16.81 -3.35
C ALA A 22 6.22 -16.88 -4.84
N PRO A 23 6.10 -15.77 -5.60
CA PRO A 23 6.50 -15.72 -6.99
C PRO A 23 8.03 -15.78 -7.12
N GLN A 24 8.51 -16.51 -8.13
CA GLN A 24 9.93 -16.47 -8.49
C GLN A 24 10.32 -15.09 -9.03
N GLU A 25 11.56 -14.66 -8.80
CA GLU A 25 12.04 -13.32 -9.20
C GLU A 25 11.86 -13.05 -10.70
N ALA A 26 12.10 -14.04 -11.57
CA ALA A 26 11.86 -13.89 -13.00
C ALA A 26 10.40 -13.59 -13.36
N VAL A 27 9.45 -14.16 -12.61
CA VAL A 27 8.01 -13.89 -12.75
C VAL A 27 7.71 -12.47 -12.26
N VAL A 28 8.27 -12.07 -11.12
CA VAL A 28 8.10 -10.72 -10.55
C VAL A 28 8.57 -9.65 -11.55
N GLN A 29 9.77 -9.83 -12.12
CA GLN A 29 10.32 -8.88 -13.10
C GLN A 29 9.45 -8.80 -14.37
N GLN A 30 8.93 -9.93 -14.85
CA GLN A 30 8.02 -9.95 -16.00
C GLN A 30 6.71 -9.22 -15.70
N LEU A 31 6.12 -9.46 -14.53
CA LEU A 31 4.89 -8.81 -14.09
C LEU A 31 5.08 -7.31 -13.89
N ARG A 32 6.18 -6.88 -13.25
CA ARG A 32 6.54 -5.45 -13.09
C ARG A 32 6.62 -4.75 -14.44
N ARG A 33 7.31 -5.35 -15.41
CA ARG A 33 7.42 -4.79 -16.77
C ARG A 33 6.04 -4.63 -17.42
N SER A 34 5.22 -5.69 -17.39
CA SER A 34 3.89 -5.66 -18.00
C SER A 34 2.96 -4.66 -17.36
N ILE A 35 3.01 -4.51 -16.03
CA ILE A 35 2.23 -3.47 -15.31
C ILE A 35 2.76 -2.07 -15.63
N GLY A 36 4.08 -1.88 -15.70
CA GLY A 36 4.68 -0.60 -16.09
C GLY A 36 4.27 -0.17 -17.50
N GLU A 37 4.21 -1.09 -18.47
CA GLU A 37 3.71 -0.83 -19.82
C GLU A 37 2.21 -0.48 -19.82
N LEU A 38 1.40 -1.20 -19.01
CA LEU A 38 -0.03 -0.93 -18.85
C LEU A 38 -0.27 0.47 -18.26
N LEU A 39 0.45 0.84 -17.20
CA LEU A 39 0.34 2.15 -16.57
C LEU A 39 0.78 3.28 -17.52
N SER A 40 1.81 3.04 -18.33
CA SER A 40 2.25 3.97 -19.38
C SER A 40 1.16 4.15 -20.44
N TRP A 41 0.55 3.06 -20.89
CA TRP A 41 -0.58 3.08 -21.84
C TRP A 41 -1.80 3.82 -21.27
N ALA A 42 -2.11 3.60 -20.01
CA ALA A 42 -3.24 4.24 -19.33
C ALA A 42 -2.99 5.73 -19.02
N HIS A 43 -1.79 6.26 -19.25
CA HIS A 43 -1.38 7.62 -18.90
C HIS A 43 -1.66 7.99 -17.45
N SER A 44 -1.57 7.02 -16.55
CA SER A 44 -1.82 7.24 -15.12
C SER A 44 -0.75 8.15 -14.52
N SER A 45 -1.12 9.06 -13.63
CA SER A 45 -0.17 9.92 -12.90
C SER A 45 0.14 9.39 -11.50
N GLN A 46 -0.79 8.66 -10.93
CA GLN A 46 -0.71 8.04 -9.61
C GLN A 46 -1.31 6.64 -9.67
N VAL A 47 -0.87 5.77 -8.77
CA VAL A 47 -1.35 4.40 -8.68
C VAL A 47 -1.81 4.14 -7.24
N ILE A 48 -2.97 3.53 -7.09
CA ILE A 48 -3.41 2.91 -5.85
C ILE A 48 -3.39 1.40 -6.10
N SER A 49 -2.49 0.71 -5.41
CA SER A 49 -2.36 -0.74 -5.50
C SER A 49 -3.16 -1.37 -4.37
N LEU A 50 -4.37 -1.82 -4.65
CA LEU A 50 -5.18 -2.62 -3.71
C LEU A 50 -4.78 -4.09 -3.87
N VAL A 51 -4.07 -4.63 -2.88
CA VAL A 51 -3.54 -5.99 -2.88
C VAL A 51 -4.36 -6.84 -1.93
N GLN A 52 -4.94 -7.93 -2.44
CA GLN A 52 -5.78 -8.85 -1.66
C GLN A 52 -5.08 -10.19 -1.38
N HIS A 53 -3.94 -10.45 -2.00
CA HIS A 53 -3.20 -11.69 -1.79
C HIS A 53 -1.68 -11.43 -1.74
N PRO A 54 -0.95 -12.01 -0.77
CA PRO A 54 0.48 -11.77 -0.55
C PRO A 54 1.39 -12.02 -1.75
N PHE A 55 0.99 -12.90 -2.67
CA PHE A 55 1.72 -13.15 -3.92
C PHE A 55 2.10 -11.87 -4.68
N TRP A 56 1.24 -10.84 -4.61
CA TRP A 56 1.42 -9.58 -5.35
C TRP A 56 2.34 -8.57 -4.64
N ALA A 57 2.76 -8.86 -3.40
CA ALA A 57 3.57 -7.95 -2.60
C ALA A 57 4.85 -7.46 -3.32
N PRO A 58 5.67 -8.33 -3.93
CA PRO A 58 6.89 -7.89 -4.59
C PRO A 58 6.64 -7.01 -5.81
N VAL A 59 5.49 -7.18 -6.48
CA VAL A 59 5.11 -6.41 -7.66
C VAL A 59 4.52 -5.06 -7.24
N ALA A 60 3.45 -5.08 -6.46
CA ALA A 60 2.72 -3.87 -6.06
C ALA A 60 3.58 -2.91 -5.22
N GLY A 61 4.37 -3.46 -4.31
CA GLY A 61 5.24 -2.67 -3.46
C GLY A 61 6.42 -2.02 -4.18
N SER A 62 6.76 -2.46 -5.39
CA SER A 62 7.82 -1.86 -6.21
C SER A 62 7.33 -0.81 -7.21
N LEU A 63 6.03 -0.58 -7.33
CA LEU A 63 5.52 0.42 -8.28
C LEU A 63 5.87 1.84 -7.79
N PRO A 64 6.55 2.66 -8.60
CA PRO A 64 6.83 4.04 -8.26
C PRO A 64 5.55 4.89 -8.30
N ALA A 65 5.55 6.01 -7.59
CA ALA A 65 4.40 6.92 -7.49
C ALA A 65 3.10 6.19 -7.10
N SER A 66 3.19 5.17 -6.24
CA SER A 66 2.05 4.33 -5.83
C SER A 66 1.75 4.44 -4.35
N ARG A 67 0.47 4.27 -4.02
CA ARG A 67 -0.01 4.02 -2.67
C ARG A 67 -0.34 2.54 -2.53
N LEU A 68 0.26 1.87 -1.57
CA LEU A 68 0.06 0.45 -1.33
C LEU A 68 -1.02 0.26 -0.27
N VAL A 69 -2.12 -0.36 -0.65
CA VAL A 69 -3.23 -0.76 0.22
C VAL A 69 -3.26 -2.27 0.29
N TYR A 70 -3.07 -2.83 1.46
CA TYR A 70 -3.25 -4.27 1.68
C TYR A 70 -4.63 -4.55 2.27
N ASP A 71 -5.44 -5.32 1.56
CA ASP A 71 -6.75 -5.80 2.00
C ASP A 71 -6.60 -7.22 2.56
N CYS A 72 -6.37 -7.31 3.87
CA CYS A 72 -6.23 -8.56 4.62
C CYS A 72 -7.62 -9.15 4.87
N MET A 73 -8.09 -9.98 3.93
CA MET A 73 -9.44 -10.55 3.97
C MET A 73 -9.54 -11.79 4.85
N ASP A 74 -8.44 -12.54 5.01
CA ASP A 74 -8.40 -13.84 5.68
C ASP A 74 -7.11 -14.00 6.48
N ASP A 75 -7.10 -14.98 7.38
CA ASP A 75 -5.89 -15.50 8.03
C ASP A 75 -5.20 -16.51 7.12
N HIS A 76 -4.24 -16.07 6.31
CA HIS A 76 -3.51 -16.96 5.39
C HIS A 76 -2.75 -18.07 6.10
N GLN A 77 -2.32 -17.86 7.35
CA GLN A 77 -1.68 -18.88 8.16
C GLN A 77 -2.68 -19.98 8.57
N GLY A 78 -3.93 -19.61 8.83
CA GLY A 78 -5.00 -20.52 9.24
C GLY A 78 -5.42 -21.53 8.16
N PHE A 79 -5.14 -21.28 6.88
CA PHE A 79 -5.43 -22.25 5.81
C PHE A 79 -4.52 -23.50 5.84
N GLY A 80 -3.33 -23.41 6.45
CA GLY A 80 -2.43 -24.54 6.67
C GLY A 80 -1.75 -25.14 5.41
N ASN A 81 -1.99 -24.59 4.22
CA ASN A 81 -1.44 -25.03 2.95
C ASN A 81 -0.55 -23.99 2.25
N ASN A 82 -0.36 -22.83 2.87
CA ASN A 82 0.50 -21.77 2.36
C ASN A 82 1.97 -22.02 2.75
N ALA A 83 2.87 -21.82 1.79
CA ALA A 83 4.31 -21.96 2.04
C ALA A 83 4.84 -20.82 2.94
N PRO A 84 5.92 -21.07 3.72
CA PRO A 84 6.49 -20.06 4.62
C PRO A 84 6.94 -18.78 3.92
N ASP A 85 7.42 -18.87 2.69
CA ASP A 85 7.83 -17.72 1.88
C ASP A 85 6.65 -16.81 1.50
N LEU A 86 5.47 -17.39 1.24
CA LEU A 86 4.24 -16.63 1.01
C LEU A 86 3.77 -15.90 2.27
N LEU A 87 3.83 -16.58 3.42
CA LEU A 87 3.51 -15.96 4.71
C LEU A 87 4.49 -14.85 5.08
N GLN A 88 5.76 -14.99 4.69
CA GLN A 88 6.74 -13.92 4.84
C GLN A 88 6.36 -12.67 4.02
N LEU A 89 5.88 -12.84 2.79
CA LEU A 89 5.37 -11.73 1.97
C LEU A 89 4.14 -11.04 2.60
N GLU A 90 3.29 -11.78 3.29
CA GLU A 90 2.19 -11.19 4.06
C GLU A 90 2.70 -10.30 5.20
N HIS A 91 3.70 -10.77 5.94
CA HIS A 91 4.34 -9.97 6.99
C HIS A 91 5.00 -8.70 6.43
N GLU A 92 5.55 -8.77 5.22
CA GLU A 92 6.10 -7.60 4.52
C GLU A 92 4.99 -6.60 4.17
N LEU A 93 3.88 -7.07 3.59
CA LEU A 93 2.71 -6.21 3.32
C LEU A 93 2.18 -5.53 4.57
N LEU A 94 2.01 -6.28 5.67
CA LEU A 94 1.52 -5.76 6.95
C LEU A 94 2.42 -4.69 7.56
N ARG A 95 3.72 -4.70 7.24
CA ARG A 95 4.68 -3.70 7.70
C ARG A 95 4.82 -2.51 6.76
N GLU A 96 4.72 -2.73 5.45
CA GLU A 96 5.09 -1.76 4.42
C GLU A 96 3.90 -1.04 3.78
N ALA A 97 2.69 -1.60 3.87
CA ALA A 97 1.51 -1.00 3.29
C ALA A 97 1.25 0.39 3.90
N ASP A 98 0.93 1.35 3.05
CA ASP A 98 0.52 2.69 3.48
C ASP A 98 -0.82 2.63 4.22
N ILE A 99 -1.69 1.68 3.80
CA ILE A 99 -2.96 1.37 4.46
C ILE A 99 -3.12 -0.15 4.52
N THR A 100 -3.42 -0.69 5.72
CA THR A 100 -3.87 -2.07 5.87
C THR A 100 -5.34 -2.09 6.27
N LEU A 101 -6.15 -2.75 5.47
CA LEU A 101 -7.56 -3.01 5.73
C LEU A 101 -7.69 -4.44 6.29
N PHE A 102 -8.54 -4.61 7.28
CA PHE A 102 -8.84 -5.93 7.84
C PHE A 102 -10.33 -6.22 7.69
N ALA A 103 -10.66 -7.38 7.14
CA ALA A 103 -12.06 -7.81 6.99
C ALA A 103 -12.75 -8.00 8.34
N SER A 104 -12.00 -8.13 9.44
CA SER A 104 -12.56 -8.34 10.78
C SER A 104 -11.75 -7.61 11.87
N ALA A 105 -12.43 -7.23 12.95
CA ALA A 105 -11.77 -6.68 14.13
C ALA A 105 -10.89 -7.74 14.84
N TRP A 106 -11.14 -9.03 14.64
CA TRP A 106 -10.28 -10.08 15.13
C TRP A 106 -8.93 -10.08 14.40
N LEU A 107 -8.93 -10.01 13.07
CA LEU A 107 -7.71 -9.90 12.24
C LEU A 107 -6.90 -8.66 12.62
N GLU A 108 -7.57 -7.52 12.75
CA GLU A 108 -6.90 -6.27 13.15
C GLU A 108 -6.18 -6.43 14.49
N ARG A 109 -6.87 -6.95 15.53
CA ARG A 109 -6.27 -7.17 16.85
C ARG A 109 -5.16 -8.22 16.82
N HIS A 110 -5.35 -9.31 16.05
CA HIS A 110 -4.35 -10.36 15.90
C HIS A 110 -3.06 -9.79 15.32
N TRP A 111 -3.15 -9.11 14.17
CA TRP A 111 -1.98 -8.58 13.48
C TRP A 111 -1.36 -7.35 14.17
N SER A 112 -2.14 -6.55 14.89
CA SER A 112 -1.59 -5.46 15.70
C SER A 112 -0.69 -5.95 16.83
N ARG A 113 -0.92 -7.15 17.33
CA ARG A 113 -0.09 -7.79 18.36
C ARG A 113 1.13 -8.52 17.78
N HIS A 114 0.97 -9.23 16.66
CA HIS A 114 2.01 -10.13 16.12
C HIS A 114 2.89 -9.47 15.06
N CYS A 115 2.38 -8.49 14.34
CA CYS A 115 3.09 -7.73 13.34
C CYS A 115 2.70 -6.24 13.43
N PRO A 116 3.22 -5.50 14.44
CA PRO A 116 2.98 -4.07 14.52
C PRO A 116 3.53 -3.38 13.26
N PRO A 117 2.91 -2.28 12.79
CA PRO A 117 3.41 -1.54 11.64
C PRO A 117 4.83 -1.05 11.89
N ALA A 118 5.67 -1.03 10.85
CA ALA A 118 7.07 -0.63 10.97
C ALA A 118 7.21 0.83 11.42
N SER A 119 6.27 1.71 11.04
CA SER A 119 6.18 3.07 11.54
C SER A 119 4.73 3.56 11.55
N THR A 120 4.15 4.00 10.47
CA THR A 120 2.91 4.80 10.50
C THR A 120 1.88 4.36 9.46
N GLY A 121 1.94 3.10 9.03
CA GLY A 121 0.90 2.53 8.18
C GLY A 121 -0.47 2.62 8.87
N GLN A 122 -1.45 3.21 8.21
CA GLN A 122 -2.80 3.30 8.73
C GLN A 122 -3.44 1.91 8.74
N ARG A 123 -4.07 1.54 9.84
CA ARG A 123 -4.83 0.29 9.99
C ARG A 123 -6.30 0.60 10.22
N SER A 124 -7.17 -0.13 9.53
CA SER A 124 -8.61 0.06 9.64
C SER A 124 -9.36 -1.24 9.41
N VAL A 125 -10.48 -1.41 10.08
CA VAL A 125 -11.39 -2.51 9.79
C VAL A 125 -12.34 -2.07 8.67
N LEU A 126 -12.31 -2.79 7.55
CA LEU A 126 -13.23 -2.64 6.43
C LEU A 126 -13.93 -3.98 6.21
N ARG A 127 -15.11 -4.13 6.82
CA ARG A 127 -15.88 -5.37 6.79
C ARG A 127 -16.44 -5.66 5.40
N ASN A 128 -16.80 -6.92 5.17
CA ASN A 128 -17.54 -7.32 4.00
C ASN A 128 -18.92 -6.62 3.93
N ALA A 129 -19.60 -6.79 2.82
CA ALA A 129 -20.90 -6.21 2.53
C ALA A 129 -21.69 -7.11 1.57
N ALA A 130 -22.90 -6.71 1.20
CA ALA A 130 -23.67 -7.38 0.17
C ALA A 130 -24.14 -6.42 -0.92
N ASP A 131 -24.51 -6.98 -2.07
CA ASP A 131 -25.38 -6.32 -3.04
C ASP A 131 -26.82 -6.35 -2.52
N PHE A 132 -27.15 -5.34 -1.70
CA PHE A 132 -28.47 -5.22 -1.11
C PHE A 132 -29.58 -5.20 -2.17
N THR A 133 -29.37 -4.48 -3.27
CA THR A 133 -30.37 -4.35 -4.33
C THR A 133 -30.69 -5.70 -4.98
N TYR A 134 -29.66 -6.54 -5.15
CA TYR A 134 -29.81 -7.86 -5.74
C TYR A 134 -30.51 -8.85 -4.79
N PHE A 135 -30.15 -8.88 -3.50
CA PHE A 135 -30.69 -9.86 -2.55
C PHE A 135 -32.02 -9.44 -1.91
N SER A 136 -32.31 -8.15 -1.80
CA SER A 136 -33.55 -7.66 -1.17
C SER A 136 -34.80 -7.86 -2.01
N LYS A 137 -34.66 -8.06 -3.32
CA LYS A 137 -35.78 -8.24 -4.25
C LYS A 137 -35.92 -9.70 -4.62
N PRO A 138 -37.09 -10.33 -4.36
CA PRO A 138 -37.34 -11.67 -4.82
C PRO A 138 -37.38 -11.71 -6.36
N PRO A 139 -36.67 -12.66 -7.00
CA PRO A 139 -36.76 -12.86 -8.44
C PRO A 139 -38.14 -13.44 -8.83
N ALA A 140 -38.44 -13.37 -10.13
CA ALA A 140 -39.75 -13.84 -10.64
C ALA A 140 -40.02 -15.34 -10.37
N GLN A 141 -38.95 -16.13 -10.22
CA GLN A 141 -39.04 -17.56 -9.90
C GLN A 141 -38.07 -17.86 -8.76
N CYS A 142 -38.61 -18.37 -7.65
CA CYS A 142 -37.83 -18.85 -6.51
C CYS A 142 -37.82 -20.39 -6.51
N TYR A 143 -36.79 -20.95 -5.91
CA TYR A 143 -36.75 -22.38 -5.63
C TYR A 143 -37.96 -22.78 -4.80
N GLN A 144 -38.50 -23.96 -5.09
CA GLN A 144 -39.58 -24.57 -4.30
C GLN A 144 -39.13 -25.96 -3.86
N ASP A 145 -39.27 -26.23 -2.57
CA ASP A 145 -38.98 -27.57 -2.10
C ASP A 145 -39.98 -28.58 -2.73
N PRO A 146 -39.50 -29.65 -3.39
CA PRO A 146 -40.37 -30.59 -4.07
C PRO A 146 -41.42 -31.28 -3.17
N GLN A 147 -41.22 -31.24 -1.85
CA GLN A 147 -42.12 -31.82 -0.86
C GLN A 147 -42.91 -30.76 -0.08
N GLY A 148 -42.74 -29.46 -0.43
CA GLY A 148 -43.40 -28.36 0.25
C GLY A 148 -43.01 -28.17 1.70
N ARG A 149 -41.81 -28.61 2.08
CA ARG A 149 -41.30 -28.51 3.45
C ARG A 149 -40.65 -27.16 3.70
N PRO A 150 -40.66 -26.68 4.94
CA PRO A 150 -39.81 -25.55 5.32
C PRO A 150 -38.33 -25.83 5.03
N VAL A 151 -37.59 -24.80 4.62
CA VAL A 151 -36.20 -24.93 4.17
C VAL A 151 -35.23 -24.25 5.15
N ILE A 152 -34.37 -25.05 5.77
CA ILE A 152 -33.21 -24.57 6.52
C ILE A 152 -32.04 -24.55 5.55
N GLY A 153 -31.56 -23.35 5.21
CA GLY A 153 -30.63 -23.16 4.08
C GLY A 153 -29.25 -22.65 4.46
N TYR A 154 -28.26 -23.11 3.69
CA TYR A 154 -26.90 -22.57 3.65
C TYR A 154 -26.38 -22.55 2.23
N TYR A 155 -25.64 -21.51 1.84
CA TYR A 155 -24.83 -21.54 0.64
C TYR A 155 -23.41 -21.05 0.89
N GLY A 156 -22.46 -21.62 0.15
CA GLY A 156 -21.02 -21.39 0.22
C GLY A 156 -20.25 -22.71 0.26
N ALA A 157 -18.94 -22.66 0.27
CA ALA A 157 -18.11 -23.85 0.31
C ALA A 157 -18.39 -24.70 1.55
N LEU A 158 -18.57 -25.99 1.33
CA LEU A 158 -18.72 -27.01 2.36
C LEU A 158 -17.34 -27.65 2.59
N ALA A 159 -16.51 -27.03 3.42
CA ALA A 159 -15.13 -27.39 3.61
C ALA A 159 -14.83 -27.84 5.06
N GLN A 160 -13.56 -27.92 5.44
CA GLN A 160 -13.14 -28.42 6.76
C GLN A 160 -13.65 -27.61 7.94
N TRP A 161 -13.96 -26.33 7.74
CA TRP A 161 -14.53 -25.45 8.77
C TRP A 161 -16.03 -25.66 9.02
N PHE A 162 -16.68 -26.55 8.28
CA PHE A 162 -18.09 -26.84 8.42
C PHE A 162 -18.32 -27.88 9.53
N ASP A 163 -19.22 -27.59 10.47
CA ASP A 163 -19.54 -28.51 11.56
C ASP A 163 -20.60 -29.52 11.14
N VAL A 164 -20.12 -30.68 10.69
CA VAL A 164 -20.99 -31.75 10.18
C VAL A 164 -21.77 -32.43 11.30
N ASP A 165 -21.23 -32.46 12.53
CA ASP A 165 -21.90 -33.11 13.65
C ASP A 165 -23.06 -32.25 14.16
N LEU A 166 -22.89 -30.92 14.18
CA LEU A 166 -23.98 -29.96 14.39
C LEU A 166 -25.07 -30.11 13.32
N LEU A 167 -24.68 -30.19 12.04
CA LEU A 167 -25.65 -30.40 10.94
C LEU A 167 -26.40 -31.71 11.05
N ALA A 168 -25.75 -32.81 11.44
CA ALA A 168 -26.40 -34.09 11.68
C ALA A 168 -27.46 -33.97 12.78
N ALA A 169 -27.15 -33.27 13.89
CA ALA A 169 -28.11 -33.01 14.96
C ALA A 169 -29.29 -32.15 14.49
N ILE A 170 -29.04 -31.12 13.68
CA ILE A 170 -30.10 -30.30 13.06
C ILE A 170 -30.97 -31.17 12.17
N ALA A 171 -30.40 -32.05 11.34
CA ALA A 171 -31.13 -32.93 10.44
C ALA A 171 -32.04 -33.90 11.20
N GLU A 172 -31.60 -34.39 12.36
CA GLU A 172 -32.41 -35.25 13.21
C GLU A 172 -33.53 -34.50 13.92
N ALA A 173 -33.28 -33.31 14.42
CA ALA A 173 -34.27 -32.49 15.11
C ALA A 173 -35.40 -32.00 14.17
N PHE A 174 -35.02 -31.65 12.94
CA PHE A 174 -35.96 -31.06 11.94
C PHE A 174 -36.24 -31.99 10.76
N ARG A 175 -36.63 -33.26 11.04
CA ARG A 175 -36.97 -34.26 9.99
C ARG A 175 -38.11 -33.83 9.06
N HIS A 176 -38.96 -32.91 9.50
CA HIS A 176 -40.05 -32.32 8.73
C HIS A 176 -39.62 -31.15 7.85
N CYS A 177 -38.39 -30.65 7.99
CA CYS A 177 -37.81 -29.60 7.16
C CYS A 177 -36.85 -30.20 6.12
N THR A 178 -36.58 -29.47 5.05
CA THR A 178 -35.48 -29.74 4.14
C THR A 178 -34.28 -28.93 4.54
N ILE A 179 -33.13 -29.57 4.74
CA ILE A 179 -31.83 -28.90 4.95
C ILE A 179 -31.16 -28.78 3.58
N LEU A 180 -31.12 -27.57 3.03
CA LEU A 180 -30.62 -27.30 1.68
C LEU A 180 -29.23 -26.70 1.74
N LEU A 181 -28.22 -27.44 1.27
CA LEU A 181 -26.81 -27.05 1.25
C LEU A 181 -26.37 -26.80 -0.19
N ILE A 182 -25.92 -25.57 -0.47
CA ILE A 182 -25.54 -25.11 -1.81
C ILE A 182 -24.06 -24.77 -1.82
N GLY A 183 -23.28 -25.40 -2.69
CA GLY A 183 -21.85 -25.09 -2.89
C GLY A 183 -20.97 -26.31 -3.11
N ALA A 184 -19.69 -26.05 -3.35
CA ALA A 184 -18.69 -27.11 -3.53
C ALA A 184 -18.48 -27.89 -2.22
N ASP A 185 -18.56 -29.20 -2.29
CA ASP A 185 -18.34 -30.11 -1.15
C ASP A 185 -16.89 -30.63 -1.14
N THR A 186 -15.96 -29.79 -0.72
CA THR A 186 -14.54 -30.14 -0.57
C THR A 186 -14.27 -30.86 0.75
N GLY A 187 -15.12 -30.70 1.76
CA GLY A 187 -15.04 -31.33 3.08
C GLY A 187 -15.68 -32.72 3.16
N ARG A 188 -16.24 -33.24 2.05
CA ARG A 188 -17.01 -34.49 2.01
C ARG A 188 -18.19 -34.53 2.99
N VAL A 189 -18.83 -33.39 3.17
CA VAL A 189 -19.97 -33.17 4.06
C VAL A 189 -21.14 -34.08 3.65
N GLY A 190 -21.43 -34.17 2.35
CA GLY A 190 -22.49 -35.00 1.81
C GLY A 190 -22.34 -36.48 2.14
N ALA A 191 -21.12 -37.02 2.05
CA ALA A 191 -20.84 -38.43 2.40
C ALA A 191 -21.11 -38.72 3.89
N ARG A 192 -20.86 -37.74 4.78
CA ARG A 192 -21.13 -37.87 6.23
C ARG A 192 -22.61 -37.72 6.59
N LEU A 193 -23.39 -37.00 5.77
CA LEU A 193 -24.80 -36.72 6.00
C LEU A 193 -25.74 -37.59 5.18
N GLN A 194 -25.25 -38.54 4.36
CA GLN A 194 -26.05 -39.38 3.44
C GLN A 194 -27.16 -40.19 4.11
N ARG A 195 -27.07 -40.47 5.43
CA ARG A 195 -28.10 -41.17 6.21
C ARG A 195 -29.33 -40.32 6.51
N HIS A 196 -29.23 -39.00 6.34
CA HIS A 196 -30.31 -38.05 6.63
C HIS A 196 -31.11 -37.73 5.35
N ALA A 197 -32.26 -38.34 5.16
CA ALA A 197 -33.05 -38.22 3.95
C ALA A 197 -33.63 -36.82 3.68
N ASN A 198 -33.58 -35.94 4.68
CA ASN A 198 -34.02 -34.55 4.58
C ASN A 198 -32.86 -33.57 4.26
N VAL A 199 -31.62 -34.05 4.11
CA VAL A 199 -30.49 -33.21 3.69
C VAL A 199 -30.32 -33.30 2.18
N ARG A 200 -30.22 -32.15 1.52
CA ARG A 200 -30.03 -32.03 0.07
C ARG A 200 -28.84 -31.17 -0.25
N LEU A 201 -27.96 -31.67 -1.10
CA LEU A 201 -26.83 -30.94 -1.65
C LEU A 201 -27.07 -30.68 -3.12
N THR A 202 -26.94 -29.43 -3.57
CA THR A 202 -27.11 -29.05 -4.98
C THR A 202 -25.80 -29.00 -5.77
N GLY A 203 -24.65 -28.96 -5.08
CA GLY A 203 -23.39 -28.53 -5.68
C GLY A 203 -23.36 -27.01 -5.86
N GLU A 204 -22.44 -26.54 -6.67
CA GLU A 204 -22.28 -25.10 -6.95
C GLU A 204 -23.43 -24.58 -7.84
N ILE A 205 -23.91 -23.40 -7.51
CA ILE A 205 -24.91 -22.68 -8.28
C ILE A 205 -24.32 -21.33 -8.68
N PRO A 206 -24.53 -20.86 -9.93
CA PRO A 206 -24.10 -19.54 -10.36
C PRO A 206 -24.64 -18.43 -9.46
N TYR A 207 -23.81 -17.43 -9.14
CA TYR A 207 -24.17 -16.31 -8.27
C TYR A 207 -25.49 -15.65 -8.68
N ALA A 208 -25.72 -15.46 -9.98
CA ALA A 208 -26.94 -14.90 -10.53
C ALA A 208 -28.24 -15.70 -10.20
N GLN A 209 -28.12 -16.90 -9.66
CA GLN A 209 -29.28 -17.73 -9.26
C GLN A 209 -29.40 -17.83 -7.74
N LEU A 210 -28.41 -17.38 -6.95
CA LEU A 210 -28.43 -17.55 -5.49
C LEU A 210 -29.60 -16.86 -4.82
N SER A 211 -30.02 -15.68 -5.29
CA SER A 211 -31.17 -14.96 -4.74
C SER A 211 -32.46 -15.81 -4.84
N ALA A 212 -32.65 -16.60 -5.91
CA ALA A 212 -33.80 -17.46 -6.07
C ALA A 212 -33.89 -18.58 -5.01
N TYR A 213 -32.76 -19.11 -4.62
CA TYR A 213 -32.66 -20.09 -3.55
C TYR A 213 -32.78 -19.45 -2.17
N LEU A 214 -32.09 -18.34 -1.94
CA LEU A 214 -32.14 -17.61 -0.68
C LEU A 214 -33.56 -17.19 -0.31
N GLN A 215 -34.36 -16.72 -1.29
CA GLN A 215 -35.73 -16.33 -1.05
C GLN A 215 -36.63 -17.51 -0.60
N ALA A 216 -36.25 -18.74 -0.92
CA ALA A 216 -36.93 -19.95 -0.47
C ALA A 216 -36.51 -20.48 0.89
N PHE A 217 -35.47 -19.91 1.52
CA PHE A 217 -35.05 -20.29 2.86
C PHE A 217 -36.01 -19.71 3.90
N ASP A 218 -36.47 -20.54 4.82
CA ASP A 218 -37.20 -20.07 6.01
C ASP A 218 -36.23 -19.64 7.11
N VAL A 219 -35.11 -20.36 7.24
CA VAL A 219 -34.03 -20.03 8.18
C VAL A 219 -32.68 -20.23 7.49
N CYS A 220 -31.82 -19.26 7.61
CA CYS A 220 -30.43 -19.36 7.18
C CYS A 220 -29.51 -19.78 8.34
N ILE A 221 -28.52 -20.66 8.08
CA ILE A 221 -27.64 -21.16 9.11
C ILE A 221 -26.15 -20.92 8.79
N LEU A 222 -25.33 -20.70 9.85
CA LEU A 222 -23.87 -20.71 9.78
C LEU A 222 -23.33 -21.73 10.78
N PRO A 223 -23.29 -23.02 10.41
CA PRO A 223 -22.83 -24.09 11.30
C PRO A 223 -21.31 -24.30 11.13
N PHE A 224 -20.52 -23.33 11.55
CA PHE A 224 -19.07 -23.37 11.45
C PHE A 224 -18.44 -23.96 12.72
N ARG A 225 -17.29 -24.60 12.57
CA ARG A 225 -16.43 -24.91 13.71
C ARG A 225 -15.78 -23.63 14.21
N ILE A 226 -15.61 -23.53 15.52
CA ILE A 226 -14.88 -22.40 16.13
C ILE A 226 -13.40 -22.76 16.13
N GLU A 227 -12.67 -22.21 15.17
CA GLU A 227 -11.23 -22.42 14.97
C GLU A 227 -10.58 -21.11 14.48
N ALA A 228 -9.24 -21.05 14.44
CA ALA A 228 -8.53 -19.80 14.09
C ALA A 228 -9.04 -19.16 12.82
N LEU A 229 -9.23 -19.94 11.75
CA LEU A 229 -9.72 -19.45 10.46
C LEU A 229 -11.12 -18.83 10.55
N THR A 230 -12.05 -19.49 11.26
CA THR A 230 -13.44 -18.99 11.38
C THR A 230 -13.56 -17.83 12.36
N LEU A 231 -12.72 -17.78 13.40
CA LEU A 231 -12.63 -16.62 14.30
C LEU A 231 -12.17 -15.34 13.56
N ALA A 232 -11.35 -15.50 12.52
CA ALA A 232 -10.86 -14.40 11.70
C ALA A 232 -11.89 -13.90 10.68
N THR A 233 -12.90 -14.72 10.35
CA THR A 233 -13.80 -14.50 9.22
C THR A 233 -14.89 -13.49 9.53
N ASN A 234 -15.13 -12.56 8.59
CA ASN A 234 -16.35 -11.75 8.50
C ASN A 234 -17.25 -12.33 7.40
N PRO A 235 -18.31 -13.09 7.74
CA PRO A 235 -19.04 -13.89 6.76
C PRO A 235 -19.92 -13.04 5.83
N VAL A 236 -19.57 -12.90 4.54
CA VAL A 236 -20.35 -12.16 3.51
C VAL A 236 -21.81 -12.60 3.46
N LYS A 237 -22.06 -13.89 3.55
CA LYS A 237 -23.42 -14.45 3.41
C LYS A 237 -24.42 -13.98 4.48
N VAL A 238 -23.94 -13.53 5.65
CA VAL A 238 -24.83 -12.94 6.65
C VAL A 238 -25.43 -11.64 6.15
N TYR A 239 -24.64 -10.79 5.50
CA TYR A 239 -25.15 -9.56 4.90
C TYR A 239 -26.16 -9.84 3.79
N GLU A 240 -25.91 -10.89 2.99
CA GLU A 240 -26.81 -11.34 1.92
C GLU A 240 -28.13 -11.91 2.50
N TYR A 241 -28.05 -12.74 3.54
CA TYR A 241 -29.22 -13.29 4.23
C TYR A 241 -30.11 -12.19 4.84
N LEU A 242 -29.46 -11.24 5.52
CA LEU A 242 -30.17 -10.09 6.11
C LEU A 242 -30.75 -9.16 5.03
N SER A 243 -30.10 -9.02 3.89
CA SER A 243 -30.64 -8.26 2.74
C SER A 243 -31.95 -8.86 2.22
N ALA A 244 -32.06 -10.19 2.27
CA ALA A 244 -33.31 -10.91 1.94
C ALA A 244 -34.33 -10.93 3.09
N GLY A 245 -34.01 -10.30 4.24
CA GLY A 245 -34.85 -10.26 5.44
C GLY A 245 -34.92 -11.58 6.20
N LYS A 246 -34.06 -12.55 5.89
CA LYS A 246 -34.14 -13.91 6.44
C LYS A 246 -33.60 -13.96 7.88
N PRO A 247 -34.22 -14.79 8.75
CA PRO A 247 -33.67 -15.10 10.04
C PRO A 247 -32.35 -15.90 9.88
N VAL A 248 -31.35 -15.55 10.69
CA VAL A 248 -30.03 -16.16 10.64
C VAL A 248 -29.68 -16.75 12.01
N VAL A 249 -29.29 -18.03 12.02
CA VAL A 249 -28.78 -18.72 13.21
C VAL A 249 -27.32 -19.10 12.95
N ALA A 250 -26.44 -18.73 13.86
CA ALA A 250 -25.02 -18.93 13.69
C ALA A 250 -24.33 -19.35 15.00
N VAL A 251 -23.16 -19.98 14.88
CA VAL A 251 -22.27 -20.23 16.01
C VAL A 251 -21.66 -18.93 16.54
N ASP A 252 -21.16 -18.93 17.78
CA ASP A 252 -20.62 -17.74 18.44
C ASP A 252 -19.24 -17.34 17.87
N LEU A 253 -19.25 -16.59 16.76
CA LEU A 253 -18.06 -15.98 16.16
C LEU A 253 -17.96 -14.50 16.54
N PRO A 254 -16.74 -13.98 16.83
CA PRO A 254 -16.55 -12.59 17.29
C PRO A 254 -17.18 -11.53 16.37
N GLU A 255 -17.06 -11.69 15.06
CA GLU A 255 -17.59 -10.72 14.08
C GLU A 255 -19.11 -10.72 13.99
N LEU A 256 -19.78 -11.78 14.44
CA LEU A 256 -21.25 -11.84 14.42
C LEU A 256 -21.88 -11.01 15.55
N GLN A 257 -21.12 -10.62 16.56
CA GLN A 257 -21.58 -9.71 17.62
C GLN A 257 -21.97 -8.33 17.07
N GLU A 258 -21.35 -7.92 15.99
CA GLU A 258 -21.62 -6.63 15.30
C GLU A 258 -23.02 -6.55 14.68
N PHE A 259 -23.64 -7.71 14.43
CA PHE A 259 -25.00 -7.77 13.86
C PHE A 259 -26.09 -7.61 14.94
N GLY A 260 -25.71 -7.60 16.21
CA GLY A 260 -26.63 -7.40 17.33
C GLY A 260 -27.79 -8.38 17.32
N GLN A 261 -29.01 -7.87 17.39
CA GLN A 261 -30.24 -8.69 17.41
C GLN A 261 -30.64 -9.25 16.03
N GLN A 262 -29.93 -8.92 14.97
CA GLN A 262 -30.27 -9.36 13.60
C GLN A 262 -29.87 -10.82 13.36
N VAL A 263 -28.95 -11.37 14.17
CA VAL A 263 -28.45 -12.76 14.09
C VAL A 263 -28.62 -13.44 15.43
N SER A 264 -29.23 -14.62 15.43
CA SER A 264 -29.34 -15.47 16.62
C SER A 264 -28.04 -16.26 16.79
N ILE A 265 -27.30 -15.97 17.86
CA ILE A 265 -26.01 -16.61 18.15
C ILE A 265 -26.21 -17.75 19.14
N ALA A 266 -25.78 -18.95 18.74
CA ALA A 266 -25.86 -20.17 19.55
C ALA A 266 -24.45 -20.61 20.00
N ARG A 267 -24.34 -21.04 21.26
CA ARG A 267 -23.07 -21.45 21.88
C ARG A 267 -22.83 -22.96 21.91
N ASP A 268 -23.88 -23.71 21.68
CA ASP A 268 -23.87 -25.17 21.66
C ASP A 268 -24.98 -25.72 20.76
N THR A 269 -24.96 -27.03 20.51
CA THR A 269 -25.94 -27.69 19.66
C THR A 269 -27.39 -27.54 20.16
N PRO A 270 -27.71 -27.68 21.47
CA PRO A 270 -29.07 -27.46 21.95
C PRO A 270 -29.58 -26.05 21.70
N SER A 271 -28.81 -25.02 22.02
CA SER A 271 -29.19 -23.62 21.77
C SER A 271 -29.31 -23.28 20.27
N PHE A 272 -28.51 -23.94 19.42
CA PHE A 272 -28.63 -23.79 17.96
C PHE A 272 -29.95 -24.36 17.44
N ILE A 273 -30.35 -25.54 17.91
CA ILE A 273 -31.63 -26.17 17.56
C ILE A 273 -32.80 -25.32 18.07
N GLU A 274 -32.72 -24.83 19.30
CA GLU A 274 -33.74 -23.94 19.86
C GLU A 274 -33.90 -22.65 19.03
N ALA A 275 -32.80 -22.01 18.65
CA ALA A 275 -32.81 -20.81 17.82
C ALA A 275 -33.44 -21.05 16.44
N ILE A 276 -33.15 -22.20 15.81
CA ILE A 276 -33.85 -22.59 14.54
C ILE A 276 -35.36 -22.76 14.78
N ALA A 277 -35.75 -23.43 15.85
CA ALA A 277 -37.17 -23.66 16.16
C ALA A 277 -37.92 -22.33 16.36
N GLN A 278 -37.29 -21.37 17.04
CA GLN A 278 -37.83 -20.01 17.19
C GLN A 278 -37.92 -19.29 15.85
N ALA A 279 -36.86 -19.33 15.05
CA ALA A 279 -36.80 -18.68 13.73
C ALA A 279 -37.86 -19.23 12.75
N LEU A 280 -38.16 -20.53 12.77
CA LEU A 280 -39.20 -21.14 11.96
C LEU A 280 -40.62 -20.71 12.36
N GLN A 281 -40.81 -20.12 13.54
CA GLN A 281 -42.12 -19.61 14.00
C GLN A 281 -42.29 -18.12 13.67
N GLU A 282 -41.26 -17.44 13.18
CA GLU A 282 -41.40 -16.02 12.79
C GLU A 282 -42.38 -15.87 11.62
N PRO A 283 -43.34 -14.90 11.69
CA PRO A 283 -44.24 -14.62 10.58
C PRO A 283 -43.47 -14.14 9.33
N ALA A 284 -43.87 -14.59 8.17
CA ALA A 284 -43.19 -14.34 6.89
C ALA A 284 -43.13 -12.85 6.46
N CYS A 285 -43.82 -11.93 7.09
CA CYS A 285 -43.91 -10.51 6.73
C CYS A 285 -44.03 -9.64 7.98
N ASP A 286 -43.05 -9.72 8.88
CA ASP A 286 -43.13 -8.95 10.11
C ASP A 286 -42.14 -7.78 10.18
N SER A 287 -42.18 -7.05 11.28
CA SER A 287 -41.27 -5.96 11.57
C SER A 287 -39.81 -6.41 11.67
N THR A 288 -39.51 -7.66 12.05
CA THR A 288 -38.15 -8.20 12.19
C THR A 288 -37.48 -8.40 10.84
N SER A 289 -38.18 -8.90 9.83
CA SER A 289 -37.68 -8.99 8.46
C SER A 289 -37.28 -7.62 7.90
N ARG A 290 -38.12 -6.59 8.15
CA ARG A 290 -37.80 -5.21 7.74
C ARG A 290 -36.59 -4.65 8.48
N GLN A 291 -36.48 -4.88 9.78
CA GLN A 291 -35.32 -4.44 10.58
C GLN A 291 -34.02 -5.06 10.07
N ARG A 292 -34.03 -6.36 9.67
CA ARG A 292 -32.88 -7.01 9.03
C ARG A 292 -32.50 -6.33 7.72
N GLN A 293 -33.49 -6.04 6.87
CA GLN A 293 -33.25 -5.32 5.61
C GLN A 293 -32.77 -3.89 5.83
N GLU A 294 -33.31 -3.14 6.77
CA GLU A 294 -32.87 -1.79 7.12
C GLU A 294 -31.41 -1.79 7.60
N PHE A 295 -31.04 -2.76 8.43
CA PHE A 295 -29.65 -2.95 8.84
C PHE A 295 -28.74 -3.26 7.64
N ALA A 296 -29.14 -4.22 6.80
CA ALA A 296 -28.36 -4.64 5.63
C ALA A 296 -28.20 -3.52 4.59
N ALA A 297 -29.22 -2.66 4.42
CA ALA A 297 -29.19 -1.52 3.51
C ALA A 297 -28.08 -0.50 3.85
N GLN A 298 -27.58 -0.50 5.09
CA GLN A 298 -26.45 0.32 5.53
C GLN A 298 -25.11 -0.41 5.40
N GLN A 299 -25.11 -1.68 5.00
CA GLN A 299 -23.93 -2.53 4.91
C GLN A 299 -23.72 -2.98 3.45
N THR A 300 -23.63 -2.02 2.53
CA THR A 300 -23.49 -2.28 1.09
C THR A 300 -22.06 -2.06 0.61
N TRP A 301 -21.72 -2.62 -0.56
CA TRP A 301 -20.41 -2.40 -1.18
C TRP A 301 -20.19 -0.92 -1.53
N GLU A 302 -21.23 -0.16 -1.85
CA GLU A 302 -21.13 1.29 -2.09
C GLU A 302 -20.63 2.01 -0.84
N HIS A 303 -21.18 1.69 0.34
CA HIS A 303 -20.70 2.25 1.61
C HIS A 303 -19.24 1.87 1.90
N ARG A 304 -18.82 0.63 1.57
CA ARG A 304 -17.42 0.21 1.73
C ARG A 304 -16.49 0.96 0.79
N VAL A 305 -16.93 1.21 -0.46
CA VAL A 305 -16.17 2.02 -1.41
C VAL A 305 -15.98 3.45 -0.90
N GLU A 306 -17.03 4.08 -0.35
CA GLU A 306 -16.89 5.43 0.23
C GLU A 306 -15.96 5.43 1.47
N GLN A 307 -16.03 4.42 2.32
CA GLN A 307 -15.08 4.25 3.42
C GLN A 307 -13.64 4.09 2.92
N LEU A 308 -13.43 3.26 1.90
CA LEU A 308 -12.11 3.08 1.27
C LEU A 308 -11.59 4.38 0.66
N LYS A 309 -12.42 5.11 -0.07
CA LYS A 309 -12.06 6.41 -0.64
C LYS A 309 -11.63 7.39 0.45
N ALA A 310 -12.40 7.51 1.51
CA ALA A 310 -12.08 8.39 2.64
C ALA A 310 -10.72 8.03 3.27
N LEU A 311 -10.39 6.75 3.41
CA LEU A 311 -9.09 6.29 3.90
C LEU A 311 -7.96 6.61 2.91
N VAL A 312 -8.20 6.38 1.61
CA VAL A 312 -7.19 6.63 0.57
C VAL A 312 -6.98 8.13 0.34
N GLU A 313 -8.01 8.96 0.40
CA GLU A 313 -7.95 10.40 0.18
C GLU A 313 -7.60 11.19 1.45
N GLY A 314 -7.71 10.55 2.62
CA GLY A 314 -7.42 11.14 3.93
C GLY A 314 -5.96 11.53 4.14
N GLU A 315 -5.66 12.17 5.27
CA GLU A 315 -4.30 12.54 5.65
C GLU A 315 -3.39 11.31 5.73
N GLN A 316 -2.20 11.43 5.16
CA GLN A 316 -1.22 10.35 5.20
C GLN A 316 -0.51 10.37 6.56
N THR A 317 -0.55 9.22 7.24
CA THR A 317 0.15 8.99 8.51
C THR A 317 1.49 8.30 8.32
N GLY A 318 2.17 8.49 7.19
CA GLY A 318 3.50 7.93 6.92
C GLY A 318 4.62 8.58 7.73
N PRO A 319 5.85 8.01 7.74
CA PRO A 319 7.01 8.62 8.36
C PRO A 319 7.26 10.02 7.80
N LEU A 320 7.55 10.96 8.69
CA LEU A 320 7.88 12.33 8.29
C LEU A 320 9.20 12.33 7.50
N ILE A 321 9.22 13.02 6.38
CA ILE A 321 10.41 13.25 5.56
C ILE A 321 10.77 14.73 5.63
N SER A 322 11.96 15.07 6.12
CA SER A 322 12.46 16.45 6.13
C SER A 322 13.28 16.69 4.87
N VAL A 323 12.84 17.64 4.06
CA VAL A 323 13.53 18.08 2.83
C VAL A 323 14.25 19.40 3.11
N ILE A 324 15.56 19.38 3.04
CA ILE A 324 16.42 20.55 3.20
C ILE A 324 16.73 21.12 1.82
N VAL A 325 16.34 22.37 1.60
CA VAL A 325 16.59 23.09 0.34
C VAL A 325 17.50 24.29 0.64
N VAL A 326 18.74 24.22 0.17
CA VAL A 326 19.67 25.36 0.28
C VAL A 326 19.53 26.25 -0.94
N THR A 327 19.38 27.56 -0.74
CA THR A 327 19.26 28.53 -1.81
C THR A 327 20.28 29.67 -1.68
N TYR A 328 20.78 30.12 -2.80
CA TYR A 328 21.60 31.32 -2.92
C TYR A 328 21.32 31.99 -4.27
N ASN A 329 20.54 33.09 -4.26
CA ASN A 329 20.04 33.74 -5.47
C ASN A 329 19.22 32.75 -6.35
N ASN A 330 19.01 33.09 -7.65
CA ASN A 330 18.28 32.25 -8.60
C ASN A 330 16.82 32.01 -8.20
N LEU A 331 16.10 33.08 -7.83
CA LEU A 331 14.71 33.06 -7.40
C LEU A 331 13.80 32.23 -8.31
N ALA A 332 14.00 32.26 -9.62
CA ALA A 332 13.18 31.52 -10.57
C ALA A 332 13.25 30.00 -10.33
N PHE A 333 14.45 29.44 -10.12
CA PHE A 333 14.63 28.02 -9.83
C PHE A 333 14.09 27.67 -8.44
N THR A 334 14.35 28.50 -7.43
CA THR A 334 13.80 28.27 -6.08
C THR A 334 12.26 28.21 -6.11
N ARG A 335 11.61 29.10 -6.90
CA ARG A 335 10.15 29.07 -7.10
C ARG A 335 9.68 27.77 -7.77
N ALA A 336 10.34 27.34 -8.84
CA ALA A 336 10.00 26.11 -9.56
C ALA A 336 10.19 24.86 -8.67
N CYS A 337 11.30 24.78 -7.95
CA CYS A 337 11.59 23.71 -7.01
C CYS A 337 10.49 23.59 -5.94
N LEU A 338 10.20 24.68 -5.22
CA LEU A 338 9.19 24.69 -4.17
C LEU A 338 7.77 24.45 -4.72
N ALA A 339 7.47 24.92 -5.92
CA ALA A 339 6.20 24.64 -6.60
C ALA A 339 6.06 23.15 -6.95
N SER A 340 7.15 22.51 -7.42
CA SER A 340 7.14 21.06 -7.71
C SER A 340 6.95 20.21 -6.45
N LEU A 341 7.56 20.60 -5.32
CA LEU A 341 7.35 19.96 -4.03
C LEU A 341 5.90 20.09 -3.54
N ALA A 342 5.30 21.28 -3.68
CA ALA A 342 3.91 21.53 -3.32
C ALA A 342 2.91 20.81 -4.22
N ALA A 343 3.25 20.58 -5.48
CA ALA A 343 2.40 19.88 -6.46
C ALA A 343 2.43 18.35 -6.30
N ASP A 344 3.37 17.79 -5.52
CA ASP A 344 3.42 16.35 -5.28
C ASP A 344 2.28 15.91 -4.36
N ALA A 345 1.20 15.43 -4.96
CA ALA A 345 0.00 14.98 -4.24
C ALA A 345 0.25 13.80 -3.29
N LEU A 346 1.34 13.05 -3.48
CA LEU A 346 1.76 11.98 -2.58
C LEU A 346 2.71 12.48 -1.48
N GLY A 347 3.21 13.73 -1.60
CA GLY A 347 4.18 14.34 -0.68
C GLY A 347 3.60 14.96 0.59
N ARG A 348 2.40 14.59 1.03
CA ARG A 348 1.69 15.27 2.14
C ARG A 348 2.38 15.19 3.51
N ASN A 349 3.34 14.28 3.68
CA ASN A 349 4.09 14.14 4.94
C ASN A 349 5.54 14.67 4.81
N LEU A 350 5.68 15.81 4.14
CA LEU A 350 6.95 16.51 3.96
C LEU A 350 7.06 17.71 4.91
N GLU A 351 8.16 17.79 5.64
CA GLU A 351 8.64 18.99 6.29
C GLU A 351 9.70 19.64 5.39
N ILE A 352 9.46 20.85 4.91
CA ILE A 352 10.42 21.55 4.07
C ILE A 352 11.15 22.60 4.91
N ILE A 353 12.48 22.56 4.88
CA ILE A 353 13.37 23.48 5.59
C ILE A 353 14.21 24.18 4.53
N VAL A 354 13.93 25.45 4.28
CA VAL A 354 14.71 26.25 3.33
C VAL A 354 15.79 26.99 4.09
N VAL A 355 17.02 26.91 3.60
CA VAL A 355 18.17 27.66 4.14
C VAL A 355 18.66 28.63 3.08
N ASP A 356 18.44 29.91 3.29
CA ASP A 356 18.90 30.97 2.39
C ASP A 356 20.29 31.47 2.81
N ASN A 357 21.23 31.38 1.90
CA ASN A 357 22.62 31.76 2.09
C ASN A 357 22.89 33.23 1.72
N ALA A 358 22.05 34.15 2.21
CA ALA A 358 22.14 35.59 1.96
C ALA A 358 21.86 35.98 0.48
N SER A 359 20.76 35.54 -0.07
CA SER A 359 20.30 35.95 -1.39
C SER A 359 19.96 37.44 -1.47
N THR A 360 20.19 38.06 -2.64
CA THR A 360 19.99 39.48 -2.90
C THR A 360 19.07 39.79 -4.09
N ASP A 361 18.45 38.75 -4.67
CA ASP A 361 17.65 38.80 -5.90
C ASP A 361 16.12 38.78 -5.67
N GLY A 362 15.66 39.03 -4.41
CA GLY A 362 14.26 38.92 -4.03
C GLY A 362 13.83 37.55 -3.51
N SER A 363 14.78 36.60 -3.41
CA SER A 363 14.50 35.26 -2.85
C SER A 363 14.03 35.34 -1.41
N VAL A 364 14.65 36.18 -0.57
CA VAL A 364 14.32 36.31 0.86
C VAL A 364 12.87 36.75 1.07
N GLU A 365 12.41 37.75 0.32
CA GLU A 365 11.03 38.25 0.40
C GLU A 365 10.03 37.17 0.00
N PHE A 366 10.31 36.47 -1.09
CA PHE A 366 9.49 35.36 -1.55
C PHE A 366 9.44 34.24 -0.50
N LEU A 367 10.57 33.83 0.06
CA LEU A 367 10.64 32.74 1.04
C LEU A 367 9.93 33.08 2.35
N ARG A 368 10.03 34.32 2.83
CA ARG A 368 9.28 34.77 4.00
C ARG A 368 7.77 34.64 3.80
N GLN A 369 7.28 35.04 2.62
CA GLN A 369 5.87 34.90 2.28
C GLN A 369 5.48 33.42 2.12
N TRP A 370 6.32 32.62 1.50
CA TRP A 370 6.06 31.20 1.24
C TRP A 370 5.92 30.37 2.53
N VAL A 371 6.68 30.68 3.58
CA VAL A 371 6.57 29.97 4.87
C VAL A 371 5.48 30.53 5.80
N SER A 372 4.95 31.74 5.56
CA SER A 372 4.01 32.40 6.48
C SER A 372 2.74 31.60 6.77
N ASP A 373 2.25 30.86 5.78
CA ASP A 373 0.98 30.12 5.85
C ASP A 373 1.21 28.59 5.85
N SER A 374 2.41 28.14 6.23
CA SER A 374 2.77 26.72 6.13
C SER A 374 3.48 26.20 7.41
N ALA A 375 3.51 24.87 7.57
CA ALA A 375 4.28 24.19 8.61
C ALA A 375 5.78 24.09 8.28
N HIS A 376 6.24 24.77 7.22
CA HIS A 376 7.63 24.75 6.75
C HIS A 376 8.52 25.72 7.53
N SER A 377 9.83 25.60 7.39
CA SER A 377 10.82 26.39 8.13
C SER A 377 11.74 27.16 7.19
N LEU A 378 12.14 28.36 7.61
CA LEU A 378 13.12 29.19 6.93
C LEU A 378 14.27 29.55 7.87
N ILE A 379 15.49 29.39 7.39
CA ILE A 379 16.73 29.85 8.01
C ILE A 379 17.34 30.90 7.08
N LEU A 380 17.67 32.06 7.61
CA LEU A 380 18.30 33.16 6.86
C LEU A 380 19.71 33.37 7.38
N ASN A 381 20.71 33.10 6.55
CA ASN A 381 22.10 33.33 6.87
C ASN A 381 22.53 34.78 6.59
N PRO A 382 23.40 35.37 7.38
CA PRO A 382 23.92 36.72 7.13
C PRO A 382 24.96 36.78 5.99
N GLY A 383 25.41 35.64 5.49
CA GLY A 383 26.36 35.49 4.39
C GLY A 383 26.30 34.10 3.80
N ASN A 384 26.92 33.89 2.63
CA ASN A 384 26.98 32.57 2.01
C ASN A 384 27.97 31.67 2.76
N LEU A 385 27.47 30.74 3.56
CA LEU A 385 28.23 29.79 4.35
C LEU A 385 28.69 28.55 3.57
N GLY A 386 28.28 28.42 2.31
CA GLY A 386 28.54 27.25 1.47
C GLY A 386 27.53 26.14 1.63
N PHE A 387 27.74 25.06 0.87
CA PHE A 387 26.79 23.96 0.74
C PHE A 387 26.70 23.13 2.02
N SER A 388 27.85 22.67 2.55
CA SER A 388 27.86 21.79 3.73
C SER A 388 27.29 22.47 4.97
N ALA A 389 27.71 23.69 5.29
CA ALA A 389 27.28 24.40 6.50
C ALA A 389 25.78 24.72 6.46
N ALA A 390 25.24 25.16 5.31
CA ALA A 390 23.83 25.44 5.16
C ALA A 390 22.97 24.17 5.26
N ASN A 391 23.38 23.06 4.64
CA ASN A 391 22.70 21.78 4.79
C ASN A 391 22.74 21.28 6.24
N ASN A 392 23.85 21.42 6.95
CA ASN A 392 23.97 21.03 8.35
C ASN A 392 23.01 21.82 9.26
N GLN A 393 22.79 23.11 9.00
CA GLN A 393 21.76 23.90 9.71
C GLN A 393 20.35 23.33 9.49
N GLY A 394 20.01 22.97 8.25
CA GLY A 394 18.74 22.34 7.91
C GLY A 394 18.59 20.96 8.57
N LEU A 395 19.64 20.12 8.49
CA LEU A 395 19.67 18.79 9.12
C LEU A 395 19.50 18.85 10.64
N ALA A 396 20.12 19.83 11.31
CA ALA A 396 19.98 20.03 12.75
C ALA A 396 18.54 20.43 13.17
N ARG A 397 17.77 21.07 12.27
CA ARG A 397 16.37 21.46 12.51
C ARG A 397 15.36 20.39 12.11
N ALA A 398 15.76 19.47 11.27
CA ALA A 398 14.91 18.42 10.72
C ALA A 398 14.36 17.49 11.80
N ARG A 399 13.08 17.10 11.69
CA ARG A 399 12.37 16.20 12.61
C ARG A 399 12.03 14.85 11.99
N GLY A 400 12.13 14.73 10.66
CA GLY A 400 11.75 13.54 9.90
C GLY A 400 12.60 12.32 10.24
N GLU A 401 12.01 11.15 10.06
CA GLU A 401 12.71 9.86 10.10
C GLU A 401 13.62 9.67 8.88
N PHE A 402 13.28 10.33 7.79
CA PHE A 402 14.07 10.38 6.56
C PHE A 402 14.47 11.83 6.29
N LEU A 403 15.71 12.02 5.88
CA LEU A 403 16.31 13.31 5.62
C LEU A 403 16.70 13.38 4.15
N VAL A 404 16.34 14.50 3.51
CA VAL A 404 16.65 14.74 2.10
C VAL A 404 17.44 16.04 1.98
N LEU A 405 18.55 15.99 1.25
CA LEU A 405 19.22 17.18 0.73
C LEU A 405 18.77 17.36 -0.72
N LEU A 406 18.25 18.53 -1.05
CA LEU A 406 17.69 18.83 -2.37
C LEU A 406 18.17 20.21 -2.84
N ASN A 407 18.77 20.28 -4.03
CA ASN A 407 19.17 21.55 -4.62
C ASN A 407 17.93 22.37 -5.05
N ASN A 408 18.04 23.69 -4.95
CA ASN A 408 16.97 24.61 -5.37
C ASN A 408 16.78 24.72 -6.89
N ASP A 409 17.69 24.17 -7.69
CA ASP A 409 17.61 24.10 -9.16
C ASP A 409 17.11 22.72 -9.66
N THR A 410 16.19 22.12 -8.90
CA THR A 410 15.56 20.83 -9.22
C THR A 410 14.05 20.95 -9.34
N GLU A 411 13.44 20.06 -10.13
CA GLU A 411 11.98 19.85 -10.15
C GLU A 411 11.70 18.36 -9.94
N VAL A 412 10.94 18.07 -8.87
CA VAL A 412 10.60 16.70 -8.48
C VAL A 412 9.41 16.17 -9.26
N THR A 413 9.35 14.84 -9.40
CA THR A 413 8.22 14.15 -10.02
C THR A 413 7.31 13.52 -8.95
N THR A 414 6.06 13.27 -9.29
CA THR A 414 5.06 12.71 -8.36
C THR A 414 5.56 11.42 -7.69
N GLY A 415 5.49 11.35 -6.37
CA GLY A 415 5.81 10.17 -5.56
C GLY A 415 7.30 9.87 -5.41
N TRP A 416 8.17 10.80 -5.77
CA TRP A 416 9.63 10.64 -5.69
C TRP A 416 10.11 10.29 -4.27
N ALA A 417 9.67 11.04 -3.27
CA ALA A 417 10.12 10.87 -1.88
C ALA A 417 9.63 9.54 -1.28
N GLN A 418 8.37 9.16 -1.54
CA GLN A 418 7.79 7.90 -1.08
C GLN A 418 8.50 6.69 -1.70
N THR A 419 8.86 6.79 -2.98
CA THR A 419 9.58 5.71 -3.67
C THR A 419 10.99 5.54 -3.12
N LEU A 420 11.77 6.63 -2.93
CA LEU A 420 13.09 6.58 -2.29
C LEU A 420 13.00 6.02 -0.87
N ARG A 421 12.07 6.50 -0.06
CA ARG A 421 11.82 6.01 1.29
C ARG A 421 11.56 4.49 1.30
N ARG A 422 10.70 4.00 0.40
CA ARG A 422 10.33 2.58 0.30
C ARG A 422 11.54 1.71 -0.02
N HIS A 423 12.43 2.18 -0.88
CA HIS A 423 13.71 1.51 -1.15
C HIS A 423 14.59 1.40 0.11
N LEU A 424 14.73 2.50 0.87
CA LEU A 424 15.51 2.50 2.11
C LEU A 424 14.91 1.55 3.17
N GLN A 425 13.60 1.51 3.30
CA GLN A 425 12.91 0.61 4.23
C GLN A 425 13.10 -0.88 3.89
N ARG A 426 13.15 -1.20 2.60
CA ARG A 426 13.35 -2.58 2.10
C ARG A 426 14.80 -3.04 2.13
N ASN A 427 15.74 -2.10 2.14
CA ASN A 427 17.17 -2.39 2.09
C ASN A 427 17.87 -1.78 3.31
N PRO A 428 17.82 -2.41 4.50
CA PRO A 428 18.38 -1.84 5.74
C PRO A 428 19.90 -1.56 5.68
N GLY A 429 20.64 -2.20 4.75
CA GLY A 429 22.04 -1.94 4.49
C GLY A 429 22.31 -0.70 3.64
N LEU A 430 21.26 -0.09 3.07
CA LEU A 430 21.38 1.11 2.24
C LEU A 430 21.35 2.35 3.13
N GLY A 431 22.44 3.12 3.12
CA GLY A 431 22.59 4.34 3.92
C GLY A 431 22.19 5.60 3.16
N LEU A 432 22.43 5.65 1.85
CA LEU A 432 22.09 6.77 0.97
C LEU A 432 21.42 6.28 -0.30
N ILE A 433 20.43 7.03 -0.76
CA ILE A 433 19.77 6.79 -2.04
C ILE A 433 19.56 8.12 -2.78
N GLY A 434 19.83 8.13 -4.09
CA GLY A 434 19.54 9.25 -4.98
C GLY A 434 18.61 8.83 -6.13
N PRO A 435 18.02 9.79 -6.87
CA PRO A 435 17.28 9.53 -8.08
C PRO A 435 18.19 9.47 -9.31
N VAL A 436 17.63 9.04 -10.45
CA VAL A 436 18.22 9.35 -11.76
C VAL A 436 17.79 10.76 -12.19
N THR A 437 18.58 11.35 -13.10
CA THR A 437 18.38 12.72 -13.59
C THR A 437 18.81 12.90 -15.04
N ASN A 438 18.35 13.99 -15.67
CA ASN A 438 18.79 14.41 -16.99
C ASN A 438 20.22 14.98 -17.01
N ASN A 439 20.73 15.43 -15.87
CA ASN A 439 21.99 16.18 -15.84
C ASN A 439 22.76 16.03 -14.53
N ILE A 440 23.83 15.27 -14.60
CA ILE A 440 24.83 15.06 -13.52
C ILE A 440 26.10 14.47 -14.13
N GLY A 441 27.22 14.48 -13.39
CA GLY A 441 28.53 14.00 -13.85
C GLY A 441 28.83 12.53 -13.53
N ASN A 442 27.82 11.70 -13.16
CA ASN A 442 27.99 10.29 -12.81
C ASN A 442 26.96 9.38 -13.49
N GLU A 443 26.92 8.10 -13.12
CA GLU A 443 26.05 7.06 -13.71
C GLU A 443 24.55 7.30 -13.48
N ALA A 444 24.16 8.20 -12.57
CA ALA A 444 22.75 8.55 -12.35
C ALA A 444 22.16 9.40 -13.48
N LYS A 445 23.01 9.89 -14.42
CA LYS A 445 22.53 10.57 -15.60
C LYS A 445 21.89 9.58 -16.57
N ILE A 446 20.64 9.87 -17.00
CA ILE A 446 19.94 9.12 -18.02
C ILE A 446 19.71 9.96 -19.29
N GLU A 447 19.59 9.29 -20.43
CA GLU A 447 19.13 9.92 -21.66
C GLU A 447 17.61 10.00 -21.68
N ILE A 448 17.08 11.19 -21.48
CA ILE A 448 15.66 11.47 -21.50
C ILE A 448 15.39 12.76 -22.29
N SER A 449 14.49 12.69 -23.26
CA SER A 449 14.19 13.82 -24.15
C SER A 449 12.77 14.33 -23.93
N TYR A 450 12.62 15.61 -23.67
CA TYR A 450 11.36 16.34 -23.63
C TYR A 450 11.59 17.79 -24.14
N ARG A 451 10.57 18.38 -24.76
CA ARG A 451 10.67 19.70 -25.37
C ARG A 451 10.38 20.83 -24.39
N SER A 452 9.60 20.52 -23.34
CA SER A 452 9.24 21.47 -22.28
C SER A 452 9.14 20.76 -20.94
N LEU A 453 9.18 21.52 -19.84
CA LEU A 453 8.96 20.97 -18.49
C LEU A 453 7.54 20.42 -18.29
N GLU A 454 6.57 20.82 -19.11
CA GLU A 454 5.22 20.25 -19.10
C GLU A 454 5.20 18.80 -19.62
N GLU A 455 6.06 18.46 -20.58
CA GLU A 455 6.22 17.09 -21.11
C GLU A 455 7.06 16.19 -20.16
N MET A 456 7.93 16.80 -19.35
CA MET A 456 8.89 16.09 -18.49
C MET A 456 8.22 15.03 -17.59
N PRO A 457 7.13 15.31 -16.85
CA PRO A 457 6.53 14.30 -15.97
C PRO A 457 6.03 13.07 -16.73
N GLY A 458 5.52 13.22 -17.94
CA GLY A 458 5.09 12.13 -18.80
C GLY A 458 6.25 11.23 -19.24
N ARG A 459 7.37 11.84 -19.67
CA ARG A 459 8.58 11.13 -20.08
C ARG A 459 9.27 10.44 -18.90
N ALA A 460 9.37 11.15 -17.79
CA ALA A 460 9.90 10.60 -16.56
C ALA A 460 9.13 9.34 -16.12
N ARG A 461 7.79 9.38 -16.12
CA ARG A 461 6.95 8.21 -15.81
C ARG A 461 7.20 7.02 -16.72
N GLN A 462 7.32 7.24 -18.04
CA GLN A 462 7.63 6.15 -18.96
C GLN A 462 8.93 5.44 -18.61
N TYR A 463 9.94 6.20 -18.20
CA TYR A 463 11.22 5.67 -17.78
C TYR A 463 11.08 4.93 -16.43
N THR A 464 10.60 5.60 -15.41
CA THR A 464 10.57 5.10 -14.04
C THR A 464 9.70 3.84 -13.89
N TRP A 465 8.58 3.75 -14.60
CA TRP A 465 7.75 2.54 -14.54
C TRP A 465 8.37 1.33 -15.23
N ARG A 466 9.16 1.53 -16.28
CA ARG A 466 9.93 0.44 -16.91
C ARG A 466 11.02 -0.10 -15.99
N HIS A 467 11.50 0.74 -15.09
CA HIS A 467 12.57 0.43 -14.15
C HIS A 467 12.07 0.23 -12.70
N ALA A 468 10.76 -0.02 -12.53
CA ALA A 468 10.14 -0.15 -11.23
C ALA A 468 10.89 -1.14 -10.31
N GLY A 469 11.27 -0.67 -9.12
CA GLY A 469 11.99 -1.45 -8.12
C GLY A 469 13.48 -1.66 -8.39
N GLN A 470 14.06 -1.04 -9.43
CA GLN A 470 15.47 -1.22 -9.77
C GLN A 470 16.36 -0.23 -9.00
N LEU A 471 17.36 -0.78 -8.32
CA LEU A 471 18.44 -0.06 -7.65
C LEU A 471 19.77 -0.38 -8.31
N VAL A 472 20.58 0.64 -8.52
CA VAL A 472 21.95 0.50 -9.02
C VAL A 472 22.91 0.93 -7.91
N PRO A 473 23.70 0.00 -7.34
CA PRO A 473 24.75 0.36 -6.38
C PRO A 473 25.78 1.31 -7.00
N CYS A 474 26.20 2.28 -6.23
CA CYS A 474 27.23 3.24 -6.69
C CYS A 474 28.19 3.58 -5.53
N ALA A 475 29.38 4.04 -5.88
CA ALA A 475 30.36 4.49 -4.91
C ALA A 475 30.06 5.90 -4.39
N THR A 476 29.49 6.74 -5.25
CA THR A 476 29.20 8.15 -4.95
C THR A 476 27.87 8.58 -5.56
N LEU A 477 27.09 9.31 -4.78
CA LEU A 477 25.89 10.01 -5.20
C LEU A 477 26.18 11.50 -5.28
N GLY A 478 25.69 12.15 -6.33
CA GLY A 478 25.74 13.63 -6.37
C GLY A 478 24.61 14.22 -5.50
N PHE A 479 24.94 15.16 -4.66
CA PHE A 479 24.04 15.72 -3.66
C PHE A 479 23.10 16.82 -4.21
N PHE A 480 22.74 16.72 -5.52
CA PHE A 480 21.64 17.52 -6.04
C PHE A 480 20.28 17.05 -5.46
N ALA A 481 20.18 15.76 -5.18
CA ALA A 481 19.05 15.12 -4.50
C ALA A 481 19.52 13.81 -3.86
N VAL A 482 19.50 13.70 -2.55
CA VAL A 482 19.88 12.48 -1.82
C VAL A 482 19.00 12.32 -0.59
N MET A 483 18.53 11.10 -0.34
CA MET A 483 17.79 10.73 0.87
C MET A 483 18.58 9.76 1.73
N MET A 484 18.44 9.90 3.05
CA MET A 484 19.01 8.99 4.04
C MET A 484 18.04 8.76 5.20
N PRO A 485 18.04 7.58 5.86
CA PRO A 485 17.41 7.42 7.16
C PRO A 485 18.10 8.33 8.20
N ARG A 486 17.36 8.83 9.18
CA ARG A 486 17.94 9.59 10.30
C ARG A 486 19.04 8.81 11.03
N SER A 487 18.87 7.51 11.17
CA SER A 487 19.87 6.61 11.77
C SER A 487 21.20 6.62 11.03
N THR A 488 21.20 6.79 9.69
CA THR A 488 22.44 7.00 8.90
C THR A 488 23.10 8.32 9.29
N TYR A 489 22.35 9.42 9.33
CA TYR A 489 22.89 10.72 9.75
C TYR A 489 23.43 10.70 11.18
N GLU A 490 22.72 10.07 12.11
CA GLU A 490 23.18 9.94 13.51
C GLU A 490 24.47 9.10 13.63
N ARG A 491 24.64 8.10 12.76
CA ARG A 491 25.83 7.23 12.74
C ARG A 491 27.03 7.87 12.05
N VAL A 492 26.80 8.60 10.95
CA VAL A 492 27.85 9.18 10.09
C VAL A 492 28.20 10.60 10.52
N GLY A 493 27.24 11.35 11.05
CA GLY A 493 27.39 12.75 11.44
C GLY A 493 27.09 13.75 10.33
N PRO A 494 27.37 15.06 10.56
CA PRO A 494 27.10 16.14 9.62
C PRO A 494 28.07 16.11 8.43
N LEU A 495 27.75 16.87 7.38
CA LEU A 495 28.66 17.13 6.25
C LEU A 495 29.92 17.87 6.75
N ASP A 496 31.04 17.61 6.09
CA ASP A 496 32.29 18.29 6.42
C ASP A 496 32.32 19.72 5.83
N GLU A 497 32.31 20.71 6.71
CA GLU A 497 32.27 22.13 6.34
C GLU A 497 33.57 22.66 5.77
N ALA A 498 34.68 21.90 5.87
CA ALA A 498 35.98 22.28 5.32
C ALA A 498 35.96 22.42 3.79
N PHE A 499 35.01 21.76 3.10
CA PHE A 499 34.81 21.88 1.65
C PHE A 499 34.21 23.23 1.23
N GLY A 500 33.61 23.99 2.14
CA GLY A 500 33.14 25.35 1.92
C GLY A 500 31.99 25.45 0.91
N LEU A 501 32.22 26.16 -0.21
CA LEU A 501 31.16 26.47 -1.18
C LEU A 501 30.63 25.23 -1.94
N GLY A 502 31.38 24.14 -2.01
CA GLY A 502 31.00 22.91 -2.68
C GLY A 502 32.16 22.17 -3.34
N PHE A 503 31.90 21.07 -3.99
CA PHE A 503 32.80 20.04 -4.53
C PHE A 503 33.42 19.16 -3.45
N PHE A 504 33.32 17.85 -3.62
CA PHE A 504 33.86 16.77 -2.80
C PHE A 504 33.16 16.51 -1.45
N GLU A 505 32.19 17.31 -1.03
CA GLU A 505 31.38 17.03 0.16
C GLU A 505 30.51 15.77 -0.01
N ASP A 506 30.05 15.51 -1.23
CA ASP A 506 29.30 14.33 -1.61
C ASP A 506 30.19 13.07 -1.65
N ASP A 507 31.36 13.15 -2.28
CA ASP A 507 32.37 12.10 -2.27
C ASP A 507 32.79 11.74 -0.83
N ASP A 508 33.03 12.74 0.00
CA ASP A 508 33.41 12.57 1.40
C ASP A 508 32.32 11.89 2.21
N TYR A 509 31.08 12.35 2.05
CA TYR A 509 29.97 11.81 2.82
C TYR A 509 29.64 10.37 2.42
N CYS A 510 29.57 10.07 1.12
CA CYS A 510 29.38 8.70 0.62
C CYS A 510 30.45 7.75 1.17
N ARG A 511 31.69 8.20 1.23
CA ARG A 511 32.76 7.40 1.77
C ARG A 511 32.66 7.16 3.27
N ARG A 512 32.20 8.15 4.04
CA ARG A 512 31.93 7.97 5.49
C ARG A 512 30.77 6.98 5.71
N VAL A 513 29.78 6.99 4.82
CA VAL A 513 28.67 6.01 4.83
C VAL A 513 29.20 4.59 4.56
N GLU A 514 30.12 4.42 3.59
CA GLU A 514 30.78 3.15 3.32
C GLU A 514 31.59 2.66 4.54
N GLN A 515 32.37 3.55 5.18
CA GLN A 515 33.13 3.22 6.41
C GLN A 515 32.18 2.83 7.57
N ALA A 516 30.98 3.37 7.60
CA ALA A 516 29.97 2.98 8.56
C ALA A 516 29.33 1.60 8.23
N GLY A 517 29.79 0.89 7.19
CA GLY A 517 29.28 -0.42 6.78
C GLY A 517 27.92 -0.34 6.09
N LEU A 518 27.59 0.81 5.51
CA LEU A 518 26.38 1.03 4.73
C LEU A 518 26.74 1.23 3.24
N SER A 519 25.77 1.10 2.36
CA SER A 519 25.95 1.27 0.91
C SER A 519 25.23 2.49 0.37
N CYS A 520 25.59 2.90 -0.85
CA CYS A 520 24.92 3.93 -1.63
C CYS A 520 24.33 3.31 -2.91
N ALA A 521 23.18 3.81 -3.35
CA ALA A 521 22.58 3.43 -4.62
C ALA A 521 21.76 4.59 -5.22
N PHE A 522 21.55 4.56 -6.52
CA PHE A 522 20.51 5.38 -7.12
C PHE A 522 19.34 4.52 -7.60
N ALA A 523 18.13 5.07 -7.50
CA ALA A 523 16.87 4.46 -7.87
C ALA A 523 16.52 4.79 -9.32
N GLU A 524 16.51 3.77 -10.19
CA GLU A 524 16.11 3.92 -11.60
C GLU A 524 14.64 4.30 -11.75
N ASP A 525 13.84 4.03 -10.75
CA ASP A 525 12.40 4.29 -10.73
C ASP A 525 12.02 5.63 -10.08
N VAL A 526 13.01 6.50 -9.85
CA VAL A 526 12.79 7.88 -9.40
C VAL A 526 13.57 8.85 -10.28
N PHE A 527 12.87 9.78 -10.91
CA PHE A 527 13.48 10.84 -11.72
C PHE A 527 13.24 12.21 -11.10
N ILE A 528 14.31 13.00 -11.01
CA ILE A 528 14.24 14.42 -10.65
C ILE A 528 14.96 15.22 -11.74
N HIS A 529 14.26 16.21 -12.30
CA HIS A 529 14.87 17.14 -13.26
C HIS A 529 15.86 18.04 -12.54
N HIS A 530 17.08 18.16 -13.09
CA HIS A 530 18.12 19.04 -12.56
C HIS A 530 18.50 20.07 -13.63
N HIS A 531 18.22 21.33 -13.36
CA HIS A 531 18.66 22.44 -14.17
C HIS A 531 20.17 22.61 -14.00
N LEU A 532 20.88 22.85 -15.06
CA LEU A 532 22.36 22.92 -15.05
C LEU A 532 22.90 23.98 -14.09
N SER A 533 23.62 23.55 -13.03
CA SER A 533 24.65 24.32 -12.30
C SER A 533 24.35 25.82 -12.11
N ALA A 534 23.11 26.19 -11.78
CA ALA A 534 22.68 27.58 -11.74
C ALA A 534 23.53 28.44 -10.79
N SER A 535 23.99 27.87 -9.67
CA SER A 535 24.82 28.56 -8.69
C SER A 535 26.29 28.67 -9.10
N PHE A 536 26.86 27.61 -9.70
CA PHE A 536 28.27 27.60 -10.12
C PHE A 536 28.51 28.29 -11.47
N SER A 537 27.47 28.44 -12.32
CA SER A 537 27.60 29.17 -13.59
C SER A 537 27.84 30.67 -13.41
N GLN A 538 27.49 31.22 -12.25
CA GLN A 538 27.75 32.62 -11.89
C GLN A 538 29.18 32.85 -11.37
N MET A 539 29.90 31.78 -11.01
CA MET A 539 31.29 31.88 -10.54
C MET A 539 32.25 31.93 -11.75
N PRO A 540 33.23 32.87 -11.76
CA PRO A 540 34.28 32.89 -12.78
C PRO A 540 34.98 31.53 -12.90
N GLY A 541 35.22 31.05 -14.12
CA GLY A 541 35.79 29.73 -14.39
C GLY A 541 37.10 29.45 -13.65
N SER A 542 37.96 30.48 -13.54
CA SER A 542 39.21 30.38 -12.78
C SER A 542 39.00 30.15 -11.27
N GLN A 543 38.02 30.80 -10.68
CA GLN A 543 37.69 30.61 -9.25
C GLN A 543 37.08 29.22 -9.01
N ARG A 544 36.23 28.77 -9.94
CA ARG A 544 35.66 27.42 -9.87
C ARG A 544 36.75 26.34 -9.95
N GLN A 545 37.69 26.48 -10.86
CA GLN A 545 38.81 25.55 -10.97
C GLN A 545 39.69 25.57 -9.71
N GLN A 546 40.02 26.75 -9.15
CA GLN A 546 40.77 26.85 -7.92
C GLN A 546 40.07 26.18 -6.73
N LEU A 547 38.77 26.37 -6.61
CA LEU A 547 37.94 25.70 -5.57
C LEU A 547 37.96 24.17 -5.74
N PHE A 548 37.83 23.69 -6.96
CA PHE A 548 37.87 22.26 -7.29
C PHE A 548 39.23 21.65 -6.90
N GLU A 549 40.33 22.25 -7.34
CA GLU A 549 41.69 21.73 -7.05
C GLU A 549 42.01 21.78 -5.55
N ARG A 550 41.62 22.85 -4.85
CA ARG A 550 41.74 22.96 -3.40
C ARG A 550 41.00 21.83 -2.69
N ASN A 551 39.75 21.62 -3.05
CA ASN A 551 38.89 20.64 -2.36
C ASN A 551 39.29 19.21 -2.73
N LYS A 552 39.76 18.97 -3.97
CA LYS A 552 40.39 17.71 -4.36
C LYS A 552 41.57 17.38 -3.47
N ALA A 553 42.53 18.33 -3.29
CA ALA A 553 43.69 18.12 -2.42
C ALA A 553 43.29 17.88 -0.97
N LEU A 554 42.26 18.56 -0.47
CA LEU A 554 41.70 18.33 0.86
C LEU A 554 41.13 16.91 1.00
N TYR A 555 40.33 16.46 0.03
CA TYR A 555 39.79 15.11 0.00
C TYR A 555 40.89 14.05 -0.05
N GLU A 556 41.86 14.20 -0.95
CA GLU A 556 42.99 13.27 -1.09
C GLU A 556 43.86 13.21 0.19
N ALA A 557 44.11 14.34 0.84
CA ALA A 557 44.80 14.39 2.12
C ALA A 557 44.01 13.71 3.25
N LYS A 558 42.71 13.94 3.32
CA LYS A 558 41.81 13.32 4.32
C LYS A 558 41.76 11.81 4.19
N TRP A 559 41.70 11.30 2.95
CA TRP A 559 41.49 9.88 2.66
C TRP A 559 42.80 9.12 2.34
N GLY A 560 43.93 9.79 2.22
CA GLY A 560 45.23 9.18 1.93
C GLY A 560 45.31 8.46 0.57
N ARG A 561 44.50 8.87 -0.40
CA ARG A 561 44.47 8.27 -1.74
C ARG A 561 44.07 9.31 -2.80
N PRO A 562 44.53 9.13 -4.06
CA PRO A 562 44.09 9.99 -5.15
C PRO A 562 42.58 9.83 -5.41
N TRP A 563 41.93 10.95 -5.78
CA TRP A 563 40.55 10.92 -6.27
C TRP A 563 40.50 10.41 -7.72
N THR A 564 39.50 9.61 -8.01
CA THR A 564 39.20 9.14 -9.37
C THR A 564 37.92 9.80 -9.86
N ALA A 565 37.94 10.30 -11.11
CA ALA A 565 36.76 10.91 -11.71
C ALA A 565 35.63 9.89 -11.78
N HIS A 566 34.41 10.39 -11.61
CA HIS A 566 33.20 9.56 -11.75
C HIS A 566 33.07 9.06 -13.19
N THR A 567 32.57 7.86 -13.35
CA THR A 567 32.26 7.27 -14.65
C THR A 567 30.87 7.75 -15.12
N ALA A 568 30.74 8.01 -16.41
CA ALA A 568 29.42 8.21 -16.99
C ALA A 568 28.76 6.84 -17.26
N ARG A 569 27.45 6.81 -17.29
CA ARG A 569 26.70 5.62 -17.72
C ARG A 569 27.08 5.26 -19.15
N GLU A 570 27.36 3.98 -19.41
CA GLU A 570 27.49 3.50 -20.79
C GLU A 570 26.16 3.66 -21.54
N PRO A 571 26.17 4.11 -22.80
CA PRO A 571 24.96 4.16 -23.61
C PRO A 571 24.36 2.76 -23.72
N SER A 572 23.08 2.60 -23.38
CA SER A 572 22.33 1.33 -23.47
C SER A 572 21.90 0.99 -24.89
#